data_144154752348dca466ed5dd8d8336ce8
#
_entry.id   144154752348dca466ed5dd8d8336ce8
#
_cell.length_a   1.000
_cell.length_b   1.000
_cell.length_c   1.000
_cell.angle_alpha   90.00
_cell.angle_beta   90.00
_cell.angle_gamma   90.00
#
_symmetry.space_group_name_H-M   'P 1'
#
loop_
_entity.id
_entity.type
_entity.pdbx_description
1 polymer ?
#
loop_
_entity_poly.entity_id
_entity_poly.type
_entity_poly.pdbx_seq_one_letter_code
_entity_poly.pdbx_strand_id
1 'polypeptide(L)'
;VRALASLLLLAASSALAAAPAQNALEPHGVQALAIHDLWRLTLLVCTLVFAAVLAAFLYAIWRAPRSKERTAPDVAVLDQPEPKLRRPVVIGVAVSTILLVVLIVADFVTERRLAHLPLKDAVRIEVTGHLWWWGVRYLDDEPSRMFSTANEIHVPAGKPVILKLNSADVIHSFWAPSLHGKKDLIPGRTALLHFRADKPGVYRGQCAEFCGFEHALMAFTVVADPPEVYEAWAARQRQPAPAPVTELQKQGLAVFMRSTCAMCHTIAGTEAGARLGPDLTHLASRSMIASGTLPNTRQYLAAWILDPQRFKKGANMPPTPLSAQDLNALMAYLETLK
;
A
#
# COMPACT_ATOMS: atom_id res chain seq x y z
N VAL A 1 -30.48 26.55 25.28
CA VAL A 1 -30.48 25.16 25.76
C VAL A 1 -30.62 24.17 24.60
N ARG A 2 -31.42 24.44 23.55
CA ARG A 2 -31.59 23.55 22.37
C ARG A 2 -30.37 23.51 21.45
N ALA A 3 -29.57 24.57 21.35
CA ALA A 3 -28.36 24.63 20.53
C ALA A 3 -27.16 23.84 21.13
N LEU A 4 -27.07 23.72 22.46
CA LEU A 4 -26.05 22.91 23.14
C LEU A 4 -26.31 21.41 23.05
N ALA A 5 -27.59 20.98 23.00
CA ALA A 5 -27.94 19.57 22.82
C ALA A 5 -27.60 19.04 21.44
N SER A 6 -27.68 19.90 20.40
CA SER A 6 -27.29 19.52 19.02
C SER A 6 -25.79 19.40 18.82
N LEU A 7 -24.97 20.14 19.56
CA LEU A 7 -23.51 20.03 19.53
C LEU A 7 -22.99 18.78 20.26
N LEU A 8 -23.70 18.29 21.29
CA LEU A 8 -23.34 17.07 22.02
C LEU A 8 -23.69 15.79 21.23
N LEU A 9 -24.68 15.84 20.35
CA LEU A 9 -25.03 14.70 19.47
C LEU A 9 -24.05 14.51 18.29
N LEU A 10 -23.32 15.53 17.91
CA LEU A 10 -22.25 15.44 16.87
C LEU A 10 -20.94 14.86 17.40
N ALA A 11 -20.73 14.84 18.73
CA ALA A 11 -19.53 14.30 19.35
C ALA A 11 -19.59 12.79 19.65
N ALA A 12 -20.74 12.14 19.48
CA ALA A 12 -20.94 10.73 19.81
C ALA A 12 -20.87 9.76 18.62
N SER A 13 -20.50 10.23 17.43
CA SER A 13 -20.56 9.42 16.19
C SER A 13 -19.22 8.95 15.63
N SER A 14 -18.14 8.96 16.38
CA SER A 14 -16.80 8.62 15.85
C SER A 14 -16.15 7.38 16.45
N ALA A 15 -16.94 6.37 16.76
CA ALA A 15 -16.45 5.01 16.96
C ALA A 15 -16.70 4.12 15.73
N LEU A 16 -16.69 4.70 14.49
CA LEU A 16 -16.44 3.89 13.31
C LEU A 16 -14.96 3.50 13.36
N ALA A 17 -14.68 2.19 13.30
CA ALA A 17 -13.32 1.70 13.12
C ALA A 17 -12.67 2.53 12.01
N ALA A 18 -11.63 3.29 12.36
CA ALA A 18 -10.96 4.15 11.41
C ALA A 18 -10.54 3.30 10.21
N ALA A 19 -10.88 3.74 9.00
CA ALA A 19 -10.43 3.06 7.79
C ALA A 19 -8.89 2.92 7.84
N PRO A 20 -8.32 1.81 7.33
CA PRO A 20 -6.88 1.62 7.33
C PRO A 20 -6.17 2.83 6.75
N ALA A 21 -5.14 3.34 7.46
CA ALA A 21 -4.43 4.54 7.06
C ALA A 21 -3.71 4.33 5.71
N GLN A 22 -4.05 5.12 4.70
CA GLN A 22 -3.39 5.17 3.39
C GLN A 22 -3.10 6.63 3.04
N ASN A 23 -2.25 7.26 3.84
CA ASN A 23 -1.96 8.68 3.71
C ASN A 23 -0.45 8.94 3.78
N ALA A 24 0.13 9.39 2.65
CA ALA A 24 1.56 9.73 2.58
C ALA A 24 1.93 10.96 3.43
N LEU A 25 0.95 11.78 3.81
CA LEU A 25 1.15 12.96 4.65
C LEU A 25 1.03 12.65 6.16
N GLU A 26 0.68 11.41 6.52
CA GLU A 26 0.65 10.92 7.90
C GLU A 26 1.64 9.75 8.05
N PRO A 27 2.94 10.05 8.21
CA PRO A 27 3.97 9.03 8.32
C PRO A 27 3.89 8.30 9.66
N HIS A 28 3.92 6.98 9.60
CA HIS A 28 3.94 6.07 10.74
C HIS A 28 5.15 5.12 10.74
N GLY A 29 6.02 5.25 9.73
CA GLY A 29 7.30 4.54 9.62
C GLY A 29 8.46 5.51 9.52
N VAL A 30 9.64 5.07 9.95
CA VAL A 30 10.88 5.87 9.91
C VAL A 30 11.17 6.39 8.49
N GLN A 31 10.95 5.53 7.50
CA GLN A 31 11.22 5.87 6.10
C GLN A 31 10.18 6.85 5.55
N ALA A 32 8.90 6.64 5.86
CA ALA A 32 7.86 7.59 5.48
C ALA A 32 8.07 8.96 6.10
N LEU A 33 8.56 9.02 7.36
CA LEU A 33 8.89 10.28 8.03
C LEU A 33 10.03 11.00 7.32
N ALA A 34 11.12 10.31 6.96
CA ALA A 34 12.24 10.91 6.25
C ALA A 34 11.82 11.47 4.87
N ILE A 35 10.97 10.75 4.14
CA ILE A 35 10.40 11.21 2.86
C ILE A 35 9.49 12.44 3.08
N HIS A 36 8.68 12.42 4.12
CA HIS A 36 7.79 13.53 4.46
C HIS A 36 8.57 14.81 4.83
N ASP A 37 9.68 14.68 5.55
CA ASP A 37 10.54 15.84 5.90
C ASP A 37 11.17 16.47 4.65
N LEU A 38 11.66 15.64 3.71
CA LEU A 38 12.17 16.13 2.43
C LEU A 38 11.06 16.82 1.60
N TRP A 39 9.86 16.22 1.57
CA TRP A 39 8.71 16.83 0.90
C TRP A 39 8.35 18.19 1.48
N ARG A 40 8.35 18.35 2.82
CA ARG A 40 8.09 19.64 3.49
C ARG A 40 9.11 20.70 3.13
N LEU A 41 10.40 20.33 3.11
CA LEU A 41 11.48 21.25 2.69
C LEU A 41 11.27 21.68 1.24
N THR A 42 11.02 20.74 0.35
CA THR A 42 10.78 21.02 -1.08
C THR A 42 9.56 21.92 -1.26
N LEU A 43 8.46 21.62 -0.57
CA LEU A 43 7.23 22.42 -0.62
C LEU A 43 7.49 23.85 -0.14
N LEU A 44 8.25 24.04 0.95
CA LEU A 44 8.60 25.37 1.46
C LEU A 44 9.40 26.16 0.41
N VAL A 45 10.46 25.57 -0.14
CA VAL A 45 11.31 26.22 -1.15
C VAL A 45 10.48 26.59 -2.39
N CYS A 46 9.71 25.65 -2.93
CA CYS A 46 8.86 25.88 -4.10
C CYS A 46 7.81 26.98 -3.83
N THR A 47 7.18 26.98 -2.66
CA THR A 47 6.17 27.98 -2.28
C THR A 47 6.79 29.38 -2.19
N LEU A 48 7.97 29.51 -1.58
CA LEU A 48 8.66 30.80 -1.48
C LEU A 48 9.08 31.34 -2.86
N VAL A 49 9.64 30.48 -3.71
CA VAL A 49 10.01 30.86 -5.09
C VAL A 49 8.76 31.24 -5.89
N PHE A 50 7.70 30.44 -5.81
CA PHE A 50 6.44 30.76 -6.48
C PHE A 50 5.86 32.10 -6.02
N ALA A 51 5.81 32.35 -4.73
CA ALA A 51 5.32 33.61 -4.17
C ALA A 51 6.16 34.81 -4.64
N ALA A 52 7.49 34.66 -4.68
CA ALA A 52 8.40 35.72 -5.15
C ALA A 52 8.19 36.02 -6.65
N VAL A 53 8.08 34.97 -7.48
CA VAL A 53 7.84 35.12 -8.93
C VAL A 53 6.45 35.73 -9.18
N LEU A 54 5.43 35.27 -8.47
CA LEU A 54 4.05 35.82 -8.57
C LEU A 54 4.02 37.30 -8.17
N ALA A 55 4.68 37.65 -7.07
CA ALA A 55 4.77 39.05 -6.62
C ALA A 55 5.48 39.94 -7.65
N ALA A 56 6.60 39.46 -8.21
CA ALA A 56 7.32 40.17 -9.27
C ALA A 56 6.47 40.34 -10.54
N PHE A 57 5.73 39.30 -10.91
CA PHE A 57 4.80 39.32 -12.06
C PHE A 57 3.66 40.33 -11.85
N LEU A 58 3.00 40.30 -10.71
CA LEU A 58 1.92 41.23 -10.37
C LEU A 58 2.46 42.68 -10.29
N TYR A 59 3.64 42.88 -9.74
CA TYR A 59 4.31 44.18 -9.74
C TYR A 59 4.58 44.66 -11.16
N ALA A 60 5.09 43.80 -12.04
CA ALA A 60 5.35 44.16 -13.44
C ALA A 60 4.06 44.55 -14.17
N ILE A 61 2.97 43.83 -13.96
CA ILE A 61 1.63 44.17 -14.53
C ILE A 61 1.16 45.52 -14.01
N TRP A 62 1.29 45.77 -12.69
CA TRP A 62 0.88 47.03 -12.08
C TRP A 62 1.69 48.20 -12.60
N ARG A 63 3.01 48.03 -12.84
CA ARG A 63 3.91 49.06 -13.39
C ARG A 63 3.86 49.21 -14.89
N ALA A 64 3.26 48.26 -15.61
CA ALA A 64 3.20 48.28 -17.07
C ALA A 64 2.49 49.57 -17.58
N PRO A 65 3.09 50.30 -18.52
CA PRO A 65 2.48 51.49 -19.08
C PRO A 65 1.18 51.10 -19.83
N ARG A 66 0.08 51.76 -19.50
CA ARG A 66 -1.19 51.60 -20.21
C ARG A 66 -1.13 52.39 -21.49
N SER A 67 -0.72 51.78 -22.61
CA SER A 67 -0.78 52.37 -23.93
C SER A 67 -2.22 52.34 -24.43
N LYS A 68 -2.73 53.49 -24.93
CA LYS A 68 -4.03 53.58 -25.63
C LYS A 68 -3.93 53.34 -27.12
N GLU A 69 -2.71 53.29 -27.67
CA GLU A 69 -2.43 53.11 -29.11
C GLU A 69 -1.86 51.70 -29.35
N ARG A 70 -2.34 51.08 -30.42
CA ARG A 70 -1.73 49.84 -30.97
C ARG A 70 -0.45 50.22 -31.69
N THR A 71 0.63 50.45 -30.99
CA THR A 71 1.97 50.67 -31.54
C THR A 71 2.54 49.34 -31.98
N ALA A 72 3.12 49.28 -33.16
CA ALA A 72 3.88 48.11 -33.62
C ALA A 72 5.06 47.83 -32.68
N PRO A 73 5.43 46.58 -32.41
CA PRO A 73 6.57 46.24 -31.54
C PRO A 73 7.85 46.94 -32.09
N ASP A 74 8.51 47.68 -31.20
CA ASP A 74 9.82 48.26 -31.54
C ASP A 74 10.91 47.17 -31.39
N VAL A 75 11.29 46.58 -32.50
CA VAL A 75 12.31 45.52 -32.57
C VAL A 75 13.73 46.06 -32.49
N ALA A 76 13.96 47.38 -32.68
CA ALA A 76 15.28 48.01 -32.60
C ALA A 76 15.87 47.97 -31.18
N VAL A 77 14.99 47.77 -30.14
CA VAL A 77 15.40 47.60 -28.74
C VAL A 77 16.16 46.27 -28.53
N LEU A 78 15.96 45.26 -29.40
CA LEU A 78 16.59 43.94 -29.23
C LEU A 78 18.13 43.99 -29.42
N ASP A 79 18.63 44.96 -30.16
CA ASP A 79 20.07 45.14 -30.43
C ASP A 79 20.78 46.01 -29.35
N GLN A 80 20.06 46.51 -28.37
CA GLN A 80 20.67 47.38 -27.35
C GLN A 80 21.05 46.53 -26.08
N PRO A 81 22.25 46.79 -25.50
CA PRO A 81 22.65 46.17 -24.26
C PRO A 81 21.75 46.61 -23.12
N GLU A 82 21.15 45.63 -22.38
CA GLU A 82 20.24 45.86 -21.28
C GLU A 82 20.91 45.65 -19.88
N PRO A 83 21.87 46.50 -19.49
CA PRO A 83 22.64 46.30 -18.26
C PRO A 83 21.77 46.33 -17.00
N LYS A 84 20.58 46.98 -17.03
CA LYS A 84 19.65 47.08 -15.93
C LYS A 84 18.91 45.77 -15.69
N LEU A 85 18.66 44.94 -16.72
CA LEU A 85 18.00 43.62 -16.61
C LEU A 85 19.00 42.51 -16.32
N ARG A 86 20.27 42.66 -16.68
CA ARG A 86 21.30 41.64 -16.44
C ARG A 86 21.48 41.28 -14.96
N ARG A 87 21.50 42.29 -14.06
CA ARG A 87 21.68 42.07 -12.61
C ARG A 87 20.57 41.19 -12.01
N PRO A 88 19.25 41.49 -12.13
CA PRO A 88 18.20 40.67 -11.55
C PRO A 88 18.17 39.26 -12.15
N VAL A 89 18.47 39.09 -13.44
CA VAL A 89 18.58 37.78 -14.08
C VAL A 89 19.72 36.96 -13.50
N VAL A 90 20.95 37.54 -13.38
CA VAL A 90 22.10 36.85 -12.78
C VAL A 90 21.83 36.47 -11.32
N ILE A 91 21.23 37.36 -10.55
CA ILE A 91 20.84 37.07 -9.15
C ILE A 91 19.81 35.95 -9.11
N GLY A 92 18.78 36.01 -9.95
CA GLY A 92 17.75 34.96 -10.03
C GLY A 92 18.34 33.59 -10.35
N VAL A 93 19.22 33.51 -11.36
CA VAL A 93 19.93 32.28 -11.72
C VAL A 93 20.81 31.77 -10.57
N ALA A 94 21.60 32.67 -9.94
CA ALA A 94 22.44 32.27 -8.82
C ALA A 94 21.65 31.75 -7.62
N VAL A 95 20.56 32.42 -7.25
CA VAL A 95 19.66 31.96 -6.16
C VAL A 95 19.02 30.62 -6.50
N SER A 96 18.48 30.45 -7.72
CA SER A 96 17.89 29.18 -8.16
C SER A 96 18.91 28.04 -8.11
N THR A 97 20.15 28.29 -8.58
CA THR A 97 21.23 27.30 -8.52
C THR A 97 21.56 26.89 -7.10
N ILE A 98 21.67 27.85 -6.19
CA ILE A 98 21.93 27.56 -4.76
C ILE A 98 20.80 26.73 -4.17
N LEU A 99 19.53 27.10 -4.40
CA LEU A 99 18.38 26.38 -3.88
C LEU A 99 18.32 24.93 -4.45
N LEU A 100 18.62 24.74 -5.72
CA LEU A 100 18.71 23.40 -6.32
C LEU A 100 19.83 22.57 -5.65
N VAL A 101 21.00 23.15 -5.42
CA VAL A 101 22.10 22.45 -4.71
C VAL A 101 21.66 22.05 -3.29
N VAL A 102 20.95 22.92 -2.57
CA VAL A 102 20.42 22.61 -1.23
C VAL A 102 19.43 21.43 -1.30
N LEU A 103 18.53 21.41 -2.28
CA LEU A 103 17.58 20.29 -2.46
C LEU A 103 18.29 18.99 -2.83
N ILE A 104 19.30 19.01 -3.70
CA ILE A 104 20.10 17.83 -4.06
C ILE A 104 20.83 17.27 -2.84
N VAL A 105 21.43 18.13 -2.01
CA VAL A 105 22.10 17.69 -0.78
C VAL A 105 21.09 17.09 0.20
N ALA A 106 19.92 17.72 0.37
CA ALA A 106 18.86 17.21 1.25
C ALA A 106 18.34 15.84 0.76
N ASP A 107 18.14 15.68 -0.54
CA ASP A 107 17.74 14.41 -1.17
C ASP A 107 18.78 13.31 -0.90
N PHE A 108 20.04 13.58 -1.19
CA PHE A 108 21.15 12.64 -0.92
C PHE A 108 21.24 12.22 0.55
N VAL A 109 21.07 13.15 1.49
CA VAL A 109 21.06 12.86 2.93
C VAL A 109 19.85 11.98 3.28
N THR A 110 18.68 12.25 2.67
CA THR A 110 17.47 11.47 2.88
C THR A 110 17.65 10.04 2.36
N GLU A 111 18.17 9.85 1.15
CA GLU A 111 18.46 8.52 0.61
C GLU A 111 19.41 7.72 1.52
N ARG A 112 20.44 8.35 2.04
CA ARG A 112 21.32 7.71 3.02
C ARG A 112 20.58 7.27 4.28
N ARG A 113 19.65 8.07 4.80
CA ARG A 113 18.81 7.70 5.96
C ARG A 113 17.91 6.52 5.65
N LEU A 114 17.32 6.49 4.45
CA LEU A 114 16.47 5.38 4.00
C LEU A 114 17.25 4.05 3.90
N ALA A 115 18.51 4.10 3.46
CA ALA A 115 19.36 2.92 3.30
C ALA A 115 19.91 2.38 4.63
N HIS A 116 19.94 3.17 5.71
CA HIS A 116 20.64 2.84 6.96
C HIS A 116 19.68 2.49 8.09
N LEU A 117 18.74 1.55 7.85
CA LEU A 117 17.95 0.96 8.93
C LEU A 117 18.77 -0.18 9.59
N PRO A 118 18.99 -0.17 10.92
CA PRO A 118 19.57 -1.32 11.61
C PRO A 118 18.67 -2.54 11.43
N LEU A 119 19.21 -3.62 10.85
CA LEU A 119 18.44 -4.84 10.49
C LEU A 119 18.61 -5.98 11.49
N LYS A 120 19.16 -5.71 12.66
CA LYS A 120 19.28 -6.72 13.73
C LYS A 120 17.89 -7.21 14.13
N ASP A 121 17.72 -8.52 14.23
CA ASP A 121 16.46 -9.19 14.59
C ASP A 121 15.25 -8.81 13.69
N ALA A 122 15.53 -8.47 12.42
CA ALA A 122 14.50 -8.10 11.46
C ALA A 122 13.60 -9.29 11.10
N VAL A 123 12.29 -9.02 11.01
CA VAL A 123 11.35 -9.97 10.44
C VAL A 123 11.56 -10.04 8.92
N ARG A 124 11.76 -11.25 8.39
CA ARG A 124 12.01 -11.49 6.97
C ARG A 124 10.76 -12.03 6.30
N ILE A 125 10.28 -11.33 5.28
CA ILE A 125 9.05 -11.67 4.57
C ILE A 125 9.34 -11.64 3.07
N GLU A 126 8.96 -12.69 2.37
CA GLU A 126 8.94 -12.72 0.92
C GLU A 126 7.53 -12.36 0.44
N VAL A 127 7.44 -11.37 -0.43
CA VAL A 127 6.17 -10.93 -1.05
C VAL A 127 6.29 -11.13 -2.54
N THR A 128 5.35 -11.87 -3.10
CA THR A 128 5.27 -12.11 -4.55
C THR A 128 3.98 -11.49 -5.10
N GLY A 129 4.15 -10.58 -6.07
CA GLY A 129 3.03 -10.03 -6.83
C GLY A 129 2.55 -11.04 -7.86
N HIS A 130 1.24 -11.25 -7.91
CA HIS A 130 0.52 -12.03 -8.91
C HIS A 130 -0.60 -11.17 -9.51
N LEU A 131 -1.14 -11.52 -10.65
CA LEU A 131 -2.35 -10.93 -11.24
C LEU A 131 -3.61 -11.46 -10.51
N TRP A 132 -4.26 -10.75 -9.64
CA TRP A 132 -4.01 -9.46 -8.99
C TRP A 132 -4.16 -9.65 -7.48
N TRP A 133 -3.15 -10.25 -6.86
CA TRP A 133 -3.09 -10.55 -5.42
C TRP A 133 -1.64 -10.65 -4.95
N TRP A 134 -1.42 -10.66 -3.64
CA TRP A 134 -0.11 -10.68 -3.02
C TRP A 134 0.11 -11.99 -2.25
N GLY A 135 1.03 -12.81 -2.73
CA GLY A 135 1.54 -13.96 -1.97
C GLY A 135 2.52 -13.45 -0.89
N VAL A 136 2.37 -13.95 0.32
CA VAL A 136 3.20 -13.54 1.47
C VAL A 136 3.75 -14.78 2.15
N ARG A 137 5.07 -14.85 2.31
CA ARG A 137 5.76 -15.94 3.00
C ARG A 137 6.69 -15.39 4.05
N TYR A 138 6.48 -15.79 5.29
CA TYR A 138 7.37 -15.48 6.40
C TYR A 138 8.54 -16.45 6.40
N LEU A 139 9.75 -15.89 6.43
CA LEU A 139 11.00 -16.62 6.36
C LEU A 139 11.63 -16.70 7.75
N ASP A 140 12.15 -17.87 8.10
CA ASP A 140 12.90 -18.09 9.34
C ASP A 140 14.12 -18.98 9.02
N ASP A 141 15.14 -18.98 9.88
CA ASP A 141 16.29 -19.88 9.74
C ASP A 141 15.88 -21.33 10.06
N GLU A 142 14.83 -21.49 10.85
CA GLU A 142 14.22 -22.78 11.15
C GLU A 142 13.01 -23.00 10.22
N PRO A 143 13.06 -24.00 9.30
CA PRO A 143 11.99 -24.22 8.32
C PRO A 143 10.62 -24.48 8.92
N SER A 144 10.53 -25.09 10.10
CA SER A 144 9.27 -25.35 10.83
C SER A 144 8.57 -24.08 11.28
N ARG A 145 9.28 -22.95 11.33
CA ARG A 145 8.71 -21.64 11.69
C ARG A 145 8.24 -20.83 10.49
N MET A 146 8.52 -21.30 9.28
CA MET A 146 8.05 -20.65 8.06
C MET A 146 6.57 -20.92 7.83
N PHE A 147 5.84 -19.94 7.33
CA PHE A 147 4.43 -20.08 6.94
C PHE A 147 4.08 -19.12 5.81
N SER A 148 2.93 -19.36 5.16
CA SER A 148 2.44 -18.53 4.06
C SER A 148 1.06 -17.97 4.37
N THR A 149 0.79 -16.79 3.85
CA THR A 149 -0.52 -16.13 3.87
C THR A 149 -0.70 -15.31 2.59
N ALA A 150 -1.73 -14.47 2.50
CA ALA A 150 -1.95 -13.62 1.33
C ALA A 150 -2.65 -12.31 1.68
N ASN A 151 -2.26 -11.24 0.99
CA ASN A 151 -2.88 -9.91 0.99
C ASN A 151 -2.89 -9.16 2.34
N GLU A 152 -2.58 -9.81 3.44
CA GLU A 152 -2.46 -9.23 4.78
C GLU A 152 -1.10 -9.59 5.37
N ILE A 153 -0.34 -8.58 5.80
CA ILE A 153 1.03 -8.71 6.28
C ILE A 153 1.07 -8.18 7.70
N HIS A 154 1.29 -9.05 8.68
CA HIS A 154 1.49 -8.66 10.08
C HIS A 154 2.97 -8.44 10.37
N VAL A 155 3.28 -7.39 11.11
CA VAL A 155 4.65 -7.07 11.53
C VAL A 155 4.66 -6.57 12.97
N PRO A 156 5.70 -6.84 13.77
CA PRO A 156 5.80 -6.27 15.10
C PRO A 156 6.15 -4.78 15.01
N ALA A 157 5.38 -3.93 15.67
CA ALA A 157 5.68 -2.51 15.77
C ALA A 157 7.05 -2.28 16.45
N GLY A 158 7.80 -1.32 15.96
CA GLY A 158 9.13 -0.98 16.46
C GLY A 158 10.27 -1.90 16.00
N LYS A 159 10.00 -3.05 15.37
CA LYS A 159 11.03 -3.93 14.82
C LYS A 159 11.25 -3.68 13.32
N PRO A 160 12.50 -3.82 12.82
CA PRO A 160 12.77 -3.73 11.39
C PRO A 160 12.17 -4.91 10.64
N VAL A 161 11.76 -4.65 9.40
CA VAL A 161 11.20 -5.64 8.47
C VAL A 161 12.01 -5.62 7.18
N ILE A 162 12.36 -6.79 6.68
CA ILE A 162 12.98 -6.98 5.38
C ILE A 162 11.96 -7.64 4.47
N LEU A 163 11.51 -6.93 3.45
CA LEU A 163 10.71 -7.51 2.37
C LEU A 163 11.62 -7.92 1.22
N LYS A 164 11.54 -9.19 0.85
CA LYS A 164 12.07 -9.73 -0.40
C LYS A 164 10.93 -9.72 -1.42
N LEU A 165 11.03 -8.86 -2.42
CA LEU A 165 9.97 -8.57 -3.38
C LEU A 165 10.24 -9.26 -4.71
N ASN A 166 9.30 -10.09 -5.17
CA ASN A 166 9.35 -10.81 -6.43
C ASN A 166 8.04 -10.60 -7.21
N SER A 167 8.07 -10.79 -8.51
CA SER A 167 6.88 -10.88 -9.35
C SER A 167 6.82 -12.25 -10.04
N ALA A 168 5.63 -12.84 -10.08
CA ALA A 168 5.37 -14.11 -10.77
C ALA A 168 4.97 -13.92 -12.25
N ASP A 169 4.58 -12.70 -12.65
CA ASP A 169 3.97 -12.45 -13.95
C ASP A 169 4.43 -11.12 -14.58
N VAL A 170 3.78 -10.01 -14.26
CA VAL A 170 4.10 -8.66 -14.78
C VAL A 170 4.75 -7.80 -13.72
N ILE A 171 5.17 -6.58 -14.07
CA ILE A 171 5.66 -5.62 -13.08
C ILE A 171 4.52 -5.20 -12.17
N HIS A 172 4.78 -5.22 -10.86
CA HIS A 172 3.94 -4.65 -9.81
C HIS A 172 4.77 -3.67 -8.99
N SER A 173 4.17 -2.91 -8.10
CA SER A 173 4.91 -2.09 -7.14
C SER A 173 4.28 -2.17 -5.76
N PHE A 174 5.07 -2.52 -4.76
CA PHE A 174 4.65 -2.56 -3.36
C PHE A 174 4.68 -1.14 -2.78
N TRP A 175 3.56 -0.66 -2.27
CA TRP A 175 3.48 0.66 -1.70
C TRP A 175 2.47 0.75 -0.55
N ALA A 176 2.98 0.96 0.65
CA ALA A 176 2.22 1.33 1.84
C ALA A 176 2.64 2.76 2.24
N PRO A 177 1.94 3.81 1.76
CA PRO A 177 2.41 5.21 1.80
C PRO A 177 2.68 5.73 3.20
N SER A 178 1.96 5.28 4.21
CA SER A 178 2.20 5.67 5.61
C SER A 178 3.46 5.04 6.22
N LEU A 179 4.09 4.03 5.57
CA LEU A 179 5.25 3.31 6.09
C LEU A 179 6.52 3.57 5.29
N HIS A 180 6.44 3.60 3.96
CA HIS A 180 7.60 3.76 3.08
C HIS A 180 7.17 4.31 1.71
N GLY A 181 8.16 4.70 0.88
CA GLY A 181 8.01 4.87 -0.56
C GLY A 181 7.71 3.54 -1.28
N LYS A 182 7.40 3.60 -2.58
CA LYS A 182 7.13 2.41 -3.39
C LYS A 182 8.40 1.67 -3.79
N LYS A 183 8.27 0.36 -4.08
CA LYS A 183 9.32 -0.49 -4.63
C LYS A 183 8.76 -1.45 -5.65
N ASP A 184 9.32 -1.42 -6.86
CA ASP A 184 8.86 -2.24 -7.97
C ASP A 184 9.28 -3.71 -7.81
N LEU A 185 8.36 -4.61 -8.20
CA LEU A 185 8.55 -6.04 -8.32
C LEU A 185 8.66 -6.36 -9.82
N ILE A 186 9.87 -6.60 -10.28
CA ILE A 186 10.16 -6.85 -11.70
C ILE A 186 10.35 -8.36 -11.91
N PRO A 187 9.66 -8.99 -12.87
CA PRO A 187 9.84 -10.42 -13.19
C PRO A 187 11.31 -10.76 -13.40
N GLY A 188 11.75 -11.87 -12.81
CA GLY A 188 13.13 -12.34 -12.88
C GLY A 188 14.14 -11.57 -12.02
N ARG A 189 13.72 -10.55 -11.27
CA ARG A 189 14.58 -9.79 -10.35
C ARG A 189 14.00 -9.76 -8.96
N THR A 190 14.83 -10.06 -7.96
CA THR A 190 14.48 -9.84 -6.54
C THR A 190 14.87 -8.43 -6.13
N ALA A 191 13.93 -7.68 -5.56
CA ALA A 191 14.18 -6.40 -4.91
C ALA A 191 14.08 -6.53 -3.38
N LEU A 192 14.79 -5.67 -2.66
CA LEU A 192 14.70 -5.58 -1.20
C LEU A 192 14.08 -4.24 -0.81
N LEU A 193 13.19 -4.28 0.17
CA LEU A 193 12.63 -3.10 0.81
C LEU A 193 12.74 -3.28 2.33
N HIS A 194 13.31 -2.29 3.01
CA HIS A 194 13.46 -2.31 4.46
C HIS A 194 12.59 -1.23 5.07
N PHE A 195 11.76 -1.57 6.05
CA PHE A 195 10.98 -0.58 6.76
C PHE A 195 10.80 -0.94 8.23
N ARG A 196 10.31 0.05 9.00
CA ARG A 196 9.87 -0.16 10.38
C ARG A 196 8.60 0.66 10.60
N ALA A 197 7.55 0.00 11.05
CA ALA A 197 6.36 0.65 11.55
C ALA A 197 6.61 1.06 13.01
N ASP A 198 6.57 2.36 13.31
CA ASP A 198 6.89 2.85 14.66
C ASP A 198 5.68 2.79 15.61
N LYS A 199 4.46 2.72 15.06
CA LYS A 199 3.22 2.68 15.83
C LYS A 199 2.38 1.47 15.44
N PRO A 200 1.75 0.79 16.41
CA PRO A 200 0.70 -0.16 16.11
C PRO A 200 -0.43 0.47 15.30
N GLY A 201 -0.98 -0.29 14.36
CA GLY A 201 -2.04 0.20 13.50
C GLY A 201 -2.23 -0.63 12.23
N VAL A 202 -3.26 -0.29 11.47
CA VAL A 202 -3.60 -0.94 10.21
C VAL A 202 -3.32 0.03 9.07
N TYR A 203 -2.40 -0.34 8.18
CA TYR A 203 -1.92 0.47 7.08
C TYR A 203 -2.29 -0.17 5.76
N ARG A 204 -3.08 0.53 4.95
CA ARG A 204 -3.46 0.07 3.62
C ARG A 204 -2.32 0.34 2.64
N GLY A 205 -2.01 -0.67 1.85
CA GLY A 205 -1.15 -0.57 0.67
C GLY A 205 -1.88 -0.98 -0.60
N GLN A 206 -1.26 -0.68 -1.73
CA GLN A 206 -1.79 -1.04 -3.04
C GLN A 206 -0.66 -1.24 -4.05
N CYS A 207 -0.96 -1.89 -5.16
CA CYS A 207 -0.09 -1.90 -6.31
C CYS A 207 0.06 -0.47 -6.85
N ALA A 208 1.29 -0.02 -7.03
CA ALA A 208 1.62 1.33 -7.49
C ALA A 208 2.34 1.36 -8.86
N GLU A 209 2.25 0.25 -9.62
CA GLU A 209 2.69 0.15 -11.01
C GLU A 209 1.60 -0.56 -11.82
N PHE A 210 1.23 -0.01 -12.99
CA PHE A 210 0.15 -0.56 -13.80
C PHE A 210 0.41 -2.01 -14.17
N CYS A 211 -0.47 -2.90 -13.72
CA CYS A 211 -0.35 -4.35 -13.88
C CYS A 211 -1.56 -4.99 -14.59
N GLY A 212 -2.35 -4.22 -15.32
CA GLY A 212 -3.49 -4.71 -16.09
C GLY A 212 -4.85 -4.34 -15.52
N PHE A 213 -5.90 -5.09 -15.88
CA PHE A 213 -7.31 -4.73 -15.65
C PHE A 213 -7.66 -4.44 -14.19
N GLU A 214 -7.16 -5.24 -13.26
CA GLU A 214 -7.51 -5.15 -11.85
C GLU A 214 -6.44 -4.44 -11.00
N HIS A 215 -5.60 -3.63 -11.67
CA HIS A 215 -4.57 -2.83 -11.00
C HIS A 215 -5.13 -2.01 -9.82
N ALA A 216 -6.26 -1.35 -10.01
CA ALA A 216 -6.91 -0.54 -8.97
C ALA A 216 -7.48 -1.37 -7.80
N LEU A 217 -7.72 -2.67 -8.01
CA LEU A 217 -8.27 -3.61 -7.02
C LEU A 217 -7.21 -4.59 -6.49
N MET A 218 -5.93 -4.25 -6.63
CA MET A 218 -4.81 -5.02 -6.09
C MET A 218 -4.22 -4.31 -4.86
N ALA A 219 -4.98 -4.35 -3.77
CA ALA A 219 -4.58 -3.79 -2.49
C ALA A 219 -4.05 -4.88 -1.54
N PHE A 220 -3.43 -4.44 -0.46
CA PHE A 220 -3.01 -5.25 0.68
C PHE A 220 -3.12 -4.44 1.96
N THR A 221 -2.94 -5.11 3.10
CA THR A 221 -2.92 -4.46 4.41
C THR A 221 -1.64 -4.84 5.14
N VAL A 222 -0.99 -3.87 5.76
CA VAL A 222 0.08 -4.10 6.74
C VAL A 222 -0.51 -3.82 8.12
N VAL A 223 -0.52 -4.84 8.98
CA VAL A 223 -0.95 -4.74 10.38
C VAL A 223 0.31 -4.69 11.24
N ALA A 224 0.59 -3.55 11.84
CA ALA A 224 1.64 -3.42 12.83
C ALA A 224 1.06 -3.72 14.21
N ASP A 225 1.40 -4.87 14.74
CA ASP A 225 0.91 -5.33 16.04
C ASP A 225 1.91 -4.98 17.16
N PRO A 226 1.45 -4.82 18.41
CA PRO A 226 2.34 -4.94 19.56
C PRO A 226 3.13 -6.25 19.49
N PRO A 227 4.42 -6.30 19.90
CA PRO A 227 5.27 -7.47 19.70
C PRO A 227 4.67 -8.78 20.21
N GLU A 228 4.04 -8.76 21.37
CA GLU A 228 3.39 -9.94 21.99
C GLU A 228 2.16 -10.40 21.20
N VAL A 229 1.40 -9.48 20.59
CA VAL A 229 0.24 -9.80 19.74
C VAL A 229 0.72 -10.42 18.43
N TYR A 230 1.79 -9.86 17.85
CA TYR A 230 2.42 -10.40 16.65
C TYR A 230 2.92 -11.84 16.87
N GLU A 231 3.64 -12.10 17.98
CA GLU A 231 4.16 -13.45 18.27
C GLU A 231 3.01 -14.48 18.46
N ALA A 232 1.94 -14.08 19.14
CA ALA A 232 0.75 -14.91 19.30
C ALA A 232 0.05 -15.17 17.95
N TRP A 233 -0.04 -14.16 17.08
CA TRP A 233 -0.57 -14.29 15.74
C TRP A 233 0.32 -15.23 14.89
N ALA A 234 1.63 -15.02 14.86
CA ALA A 234 2.56 -15.83 14.11
C ALA A 234 2.57 -17.30 14.58
N ALA A 235 2.44 -17.54 15.89
CA ALA A 235 2.30 -18.88 16.44
C ALA A 235 1.04 -19.59 15.92
N ARG A 236 -0.10 -18.89 15.81
CA ARG A 236 -1.33 -19.45 15.21
C ARG A 236 -1.16 -19.73 13.72
N GLN A 237 -0.54 -18.83 12.96
CA GLN A 237 -0.32 -19.00 11.51
C GLN A 237 0.56 -20.21 11.15
N ARG A 238 1.37 -20.71 12.09
CA ARG A 238 2.18 -21.93 11.92
C ARG A 238 1.37 -23.21 12.14
N GLN A 239 0.18 -23.13 12.70
CA GLN A 239 -0.67 -24.29 12.93
C GLN A 239 -1.38 -24.69 11.63
N PRO A 240 -1.63 -25.99 11.41
CA PRO A 240 -2.50 -26.43 10.35
C PRO A 240 -3.95 -25.98 10.60
N ALA A 241 -4.76 -26.00 9.57
CA ALA A 241 -6.19 -25.76 9.67
C ALA A 241 -6.84 -26.74 10.69
N PRO A 242 -7.81 -26.27 11.48
CA PRO A 242 -8.51 -27.14 12.41
C PRO A 242 -9.30 -28.23 11.64
N ALA A 243 -9.28 -29.45 12.17
CA ALA A 243 -10.08 -30.54 11.59
C ALA A 243 -11.59 -30.21 11.67
N PRO A 244 -12.37 -30.53 10.63
CA PRO A 244 -13.81 -30.33 10.65
C PRO A 244 -14.48 -31.21 11.70
N VAL A 245 -15.29 -30.60 12.58
CA VAL A 245 -15.93 -31.28 13.71
C VAL A 245 -17.34 -31.77 13.35
N THR A 246 -18.16 -30.91 12.74
CA THR A 246 -19.55 -31.23 12.41
C THR A 246 -19.66 -31.93 11.04
N GLU A 247 -20.72 -32.69 10.82
CA GLU A 247 -20.98 -33.34 9.54
C GLU A 247 -21.08 -32.31 8.39
N LEU A 248 -21.67 -31.14 8.67
CA LEU A 248 -21.73 -30.06 7.68
C LEU A 248 -20.34 -29.54 7.31
N GLN A 249 -19.42 -29.41 8.26
CA GLN A 249 -18.03 -29.00 8.01
C GLN A 249 -17.25 -30.08 7.25
N LYS A 250 -17.45 -31.36 7.56
CA LYS A 250 -16.86 -32.49 6.81
C LYS A 250 -17.34 -32.52 5.37
N GLN A 251 -18.65 -32.31 5.16
CA GLN A 251 -19.19 -32.13 3.82
C GLN A 251 -18.57 -30.93 3.10
N GLY A 252 -18.37 -29.81 3.82
CA GLY A 252 -17.71 -28.61 3.29
C GLY A 252 -16.27 -28.86 2.82
N LEU A 253 -15.48 -29.57 3.61
CA LEU A 253 -14.15 -30.01 3.20
C LEU A 253 -14.22 -30.92 1.97
N ALA A 254 -15.15 -31.88 1.94
CA ALA A 254 -15.34 -32.75 0.79
C ALA A 254 -15.75 -31.97 -0.48
N VAL A 255 -16.59 -30.92 -0.35
CA VAL A 255 -16.90 -29.98 -1.44
C VAL A 255 -15.65 -29.28 -1.92
N PHE A 256 -14.84 -28.74 -1.01
CA PHE A 256 -13.57 -28.06 -1.35
C PHE A 256 -12.63 -28.97 -2.14
N MET A 257 -12.45 -30.22 -1.69
CA MET A 257 -11.53 -31.18 -2.28
C MET A 257 -11.98 -31.71 -3.66
N ARG A 258 -13.29 -31.90 -3.86
CA ARG A 258 -13.83 -32.39 -5.14
C ARG A 258 -14.04 -31.28 -6.18
N SER A 259 -14.07 -30.02 -5.75
CA SER A 259 -14.22 -28.86 -6.62
C SER A 259 -12.87 -28.37 -7.14
N THR A 260 -12.86 -27.36 -8.00
CA THR A 260 -11.65 -26.73 -8.55
C THR A 260 -10.82 -25.99 -7.49
N CYS A 261 -11.35 -25.80 -6.28
CA CYS A 261 -10.70 -25.06 -5.19
C CYS A 261 -9.31 -25.62 -4.83
N ALA A 262 -9.23 -26.95 -4.61
CA ALA A 262 -8.00 -27.64 -4.25
C ALA A 262 -6.93 -27.66 -5.36
N MET A 263 -7.33 -27.38 -6.62
CA MET A 263 -6.39 -27.27 -7.74
C MET A 263 -5.56 -25.97 -7.70
N CYS A 264 -6.02 -24.94 -6.97
CA CYS A 264 -5.38 -23.65 -6.93
C CYS A 264 -4.93 -23.22 -5.51
N HIS A 265 -5.65 -23.66 -4.48
CA HIS A 265 -5.45 -23.21 -3.11
C HIS A 265 -4.82 -24.27 -2.21
N THR A 266 -3.99 -23.79 -1.26
CA THR A 266 -3.48 -24.59 -0.15
C THR A 266 -4.38 -24.40 1.08
N ILE A 267 -4.63 -25.51 1.81
CA ILE A 267 -5.08 -25.52 3.20
C ILE A 267 -4.18 -26.51 3.96
N ALA A 268 -3.25 -25.99 4.77
CA ALA A 268 -2.31 -26.80 5.54
C ALA A 268 -3.06 -27.76 6.50
N GLY A 269 -2.62 -29.01 6.57
CA GLY A 269 -3.30 -30.07 7.31
C GLY A 269 -4.34 -30.85 6.50
N THR A 270 -4.53 -30.53 5.20
CA THR A 270 -5.32 -31.26 4.23
C THR A 270 -4.46 -31.69 3.03
N GLU A 271 -5.06 -32.42 2.08
CA GLU A 271 -4.40 -32.77 0.81
C GLU A 271 -4.34 -31.60 -0.20
N ALA A 272 -4.96 -30.45 0.10
CA ALA A 272 -4.93 -29.27 -0.75
C ALA A 272 -3.60 -28.53 -0.60
N GLY A 273 -2.70 -28.71 -1.56
CA GLY A 273 -1.33 -28.16 -1.52
C GLY A 273 -0.96 -27.27 -2.71
N ALA A 274 -1.91 -26.88 -3.55
CA ALA A 274 -1.66 -26.06 -4.73
C ALA A 274 -1.39 -24.59 -4.37
N ARG A 275 -0.52 -23.92 -5.15
CA ARG A 275 -0.04 -22.54 -4.88
C ARG A 275 -0.32 -21.56 -6.02
N LEU A 276 -1.31 -21.87 -6.86
CA LEU A 276 -1.74 -20.99 -7.95
C LEU A 276 -2.60 -19.82 -7.45
N GLY A 277 -3.26 -20.00 -6.32
CA GLY A 277 -4.05 -19.00 -5.61
C GLY A 277 -3.56 -18.82 -4.17
N PRO A 278 -4.17 -17.86 -3.43
CA PRO A 278 -3.87 -17.62 -2.02
C PRO A 278 -3.95 -18.88 -1.15
N ASP A 279 -3.01 -19.00 -0.19
CA ASP A 279 -3.15 -19.97 0.91
C ASP A 279 -4.38 -19.60 1.75
N LEU A 280 -5.25 -20.57 2.01
CA LEU A 280 -6.53 -20.39 2.71
C LEU A 280 -6.53 -20.95 4.13
N THR A 281 -5.40 -21.46 4.63
CA THR A 281 -5.29 -22.12 5.94
C THR A 281 -5.91 -21.30 7.07
N HIS A 282 -5.73 -19.98 7.04
CA HIS A 282 -6.27 -19.04 8.02
C HIS A 282 -7.16 -17.96 7.38
N LEU A 283 -7.97 -18.35 6.38
CA LEU A 283 -8.83 -17.43 5.64
C LEU A 283 -9.78 -16.66 6.55
N ALA A 284 -10.42 -17.33 7.51
CA ALA A 284 -11.44 -16.72 8.36
C ALA A 284 -10.87 -15.71 9.39
N SER A 285 -9.54 -15.67 9.57
CA SER A 285 -8.88 -14.67 10.43
C SER A 285 -8.58 -13.35 9.70
N ARG A 286 -8.65 -13.33 8.37
CA ARG A 286 -8.36 -12.13 7.56
C ARG A 286 -9.52 -11.15 7.61
N SER A 287 -9.20 -9.86 7.63
CA SER A 287 -10.20 -8.79 7.61
C SER A 287 -10.86 -8.61 6.24
N MET A 288 -10.12 -8.87 5.16
CA MET A 288 -10.52 -8.63 3.77
C MET A 288 -10.22 -9.85 2.90
N ILE A 289 -10.98 -10.00 1.82
CA ILE A 289 -10.76 -10.97 0.74
C ILE A 289 -10.58 -10.24 -0.61
N ALA A 290 -10.32 -11.00 -1.67
CA ALA A 290 -10.15 -10.49 -3.04
C ALA A 290 -9.12 -9.35 -3.14
N SER A 291 -7.98 -9.48 -2.42
CA SER A 291 -6.91 -8.46 -2.38
C SER A 291 -7.40 -7.09 -1.87
N GLY A 292 -8.08 -7.07 -0.73
CA GLY A 292 -8.58 -5.85 -0.10
C GLY A 292 -9.77 -5.19 -0.80
N THR A 293 -10.46 -5.93 -1.67
CA THR A 293 -11.63 -5.44 -2.41
C THR A 293 -12.93 -5.62 -1.62
N LEU A 294 -13.07 -6.74 -0.91
CA LEU A 294 -14.30 -7.10 -0.20
C LEU A 294 -14.02 -7.37 1.29
N PRO A 295 -14.91 -6.97 2.20
CA PRO A 295 -14.86 -7.42 3.58
C PRO A 295 -15.00 -8.94 3.67
N ASN A 296 -14.27 -9.57 4.59
CA ASN A 296 -14.36 -11.01 4.81
C ASN A 296 -15.60 -11.35 5.67
N THR A 297 -16.74 -11.36 5.03
CA THR A 297 -18.01 -11.79 5.63
C THR A 297 -18.56 -12.99 4.88
N ARG A 298 -19.43 -13.79 5.53
CA ARG A 298 -20.07 -14.95 4.90
C ARG A 298 -20.71 -14.62 3.54
N GLN A 299 -21.41 -13.48 3.47
CA GLN A 299 -22.11 -13.06 2.24
C GLN A 299 -21.12 -12.72 1.11
N TYR A 300 -20.11 -11.93 1.40
CA TYR A 300 -19.10 -11.56 0.38
C TYR A 300 -18.22 -12.73 -0.02
N LEU A 301 -17.85 -13.61 0.93
CA LEU A 301 -17.07 -14.80 0.61
C LEU A 301 -17.87 -15.78 -0.29
N ALA A 302 -19.15 -16.00 0.03
CA ALA A 302 -20.04 -16.83 -0.82
C ALA A 302 -20.20 -16.21 -2.22
N ALA A 303 -20.46 -14.90 -2.29
CA ALA A 303 -20.61 -14.20 -3.57
C ALA A 303 -19.31 -14.24 -4.41
N TRP A 304 -18.15 -14.08 -3.76
CA TRP A 304 -16.84 -14.17 -4.40
C TRP A 304 -16.57 -15.58 -4.97
N ILE A 305 -16.92 -16.64 -4.24
CA ILE A 305 -16.75 -18.04 -4.69
C ILE A 305 -17.64 -18.32 -5.91
N LEU A 306 -18.90 -17.88 -5.86
CA LEU A 306 -19.86 -18.15 -6.94
C LEU A 306 -19.51 -17.40 -8.23
N ASP A 307 -19.12 -16.12 -8.11
CA ASP A 307 -18.82 -15.29 -9.28
C ASP A 307 -17.77 -14.20 -8.95
N PRO A 308 -16.47 -14.55 -8.95
CA PRO A 308 -15.42 -13.56 -8.74
C PRO A 308 -15.36 -12.50 -9.84
N GLN A 309 -15.81 -12.81 -11.06
CA GLN A 309 -15.79 -11.91 -12.20
C GLN A 309 -16.73 -10.69 -12.02
N ARG A 310 -17.73 -10.83 -11.15
CA ARG A 310 -18.63 -9.73 -10.77
C ARG A 310 -17.89 -8.62 -10.03
N PHE A 311 -16.85 -8.94 -9.26
CA PHE A 311 -16.11 -8.01 -8.40
C PHE A 311 -14.75 -7.63 -8.99
N LYS A 312 -14.08 -8.61 -9.61
CA LYS A 312 -12.74 -8.42 -10.23
C LYS A 312 -12.74 -9.07 -11.61
N LYS A 313 -13.13 -8.29 -12.58
CA LYS A 313 -13.30 -8.75 -13.96
C LYS A 313 -11.95 -9.15 -14.58
N GLY A 314 -11.83 -10.42 -14.98
CA GLY A 314 -10.57 -10.97 -15.51
C GLY A 314 -9.68 -11.62 -14.43
N ALA A 315 -10.13 -11.72 -13.17
CA ALA A 315 -9.42 -12.48 -12.14
C ALA A 315 -9.24 -13.94 -12.57
N ASN A 316 -8.08 -14.54 -12.25
CA ASN A 316 -7.75 -15.92 -12.62
C ASN A 316 -8.62 -16.97 -11.91
N MET A 317 -9.29 -16.60 -10.83
CA MET A 317 -10.25 -17.48 -10.16
C MET A 317 -11.52 -17.60 -11.01
N PRO A 318 -11.90 -18.82 -11.47
CA PRO A 318 -13.11 -19.02 -12.25
C PRO A 318 -14.36 -19.00 -11.35
N PRO A 319 -15.54 -18.68 -11.90
CA PRO A 319 -16.81 -18.93 -11.23
C PRO A 319 -16.95 -20.40 -10.84
N THR A 320 -17.45 -20.67 -9.64
CA THR A 320 -17.65 -22.04 -9.14
C THR A 320 -19.14 -22.26 -8.88
N PRO A 321 -19.87 -22.84 -9.85
CA PRO A 321 -21.29 -23.12 -9.68
C PRO A 321 -21.47 -24.24 -8.64
N LEU A 322 -22.10 -23.93 -7.53
CA LEU A 322 -22.39 -24.85 -6.44
C LEU A 322 -23.89 -24.88 -6.17
N SER A 323 -24.41 -26.05 -5.75
CA SER A 323 -25.75 -26.14 -5.19
C SER A 323 -25.84 -25.31 -3.89
N ALA A 324 -27.03 -24.89 -3.51
CA ALA A 324 -27.23 -24.17 -2.25
C ALA A 324 -26.75 -25.00 -1.04
N GLN A 325 -26.92 -26.32 -1.09
CA GLN A 325 -26.47 -27.25 -0.06
C GLN A 325 -24.94 -27.31 -0.01
N ASP A 326 -24.27 -27.49 -1.16
CA ASP A 326 -22.80 -27.52 -1.23
C ASP A 326 -22.16 -26.19 -0.81
N LEU A 327 -22.75 -25.07 -1.25
CA LEU A 327 -22.28 -23.76 -0.84
C LEU A 327 -22.40 -23.57 0.68
N ASN A 328 -23.54 -23.96 1.27
CA ASN A 328 -23.71 -23.84 2.73
C ASN A 328 -22.71 -24.71 3.50
N ALA A 329 -22.46 -25.94 3.03
CA ALA A 329 -21.47 -26.83 3.63
C ALA A 329 -20.04 -26.27 3.48
N LEU A 330 -19.68 -25.79 2.28
CA LEU A 330 -18.39 -25.16 2.01
C LEU A 330 -18.16 -23.95 2.93
N MET A 331 -19.16 -23.07 3.06
CA MET A 331 -19.07 -21.90 3.94
C MET A 331 -18.89 -22.30 5.39
N ALA A 332 -19.61 -23.31 5.88
CA ALA A 332 -19.47 -23.83 7.25
C ALA A 332 -18.06 -24.35 7.54
N TYR A 333 -17.37 -24.89 6.53
CA TYR A 333 -15.97 -25.31 6.66
C TYR A 333 -15.01 -24.12 6.60
N LEU A 334 -15.13 -23.25 5.59
CA LEU A 334 -14.21 -22.11 5.41
C LEU A 334 -14.20 -21.14 6.62
N GLU A 335 -15.33 -21.00 7.29
CA GLU A 335 -15.46 -20.17 8.51
C GLU A 335 -14.69 -20.74 9.72
N THR A 336 -14.28 -22.01 9.68
CA THR A 336 -13.43 -22.61 10.73
C THR A 336 -11.95 -22.30 10.56
N LEU A 337 -11.52 -21.85 9.40
CA LEU A 337 -10.11 -21.58 9.04
C LEU A 337 -9.59 -20.29 9.69
N LYS A 338 -9.38 -20.30 11.00
CA LYS A 338 -8.95 -19.16 11.82
C LYS A 338 -7.49 -19.26 12.21
#